data_faf66681643705797f4e02ec20a5d152
#
_entry.id   faf66681643705797f4e02ec20a5d152
#
_cell.length_a   1.000
_cell.length_b   1.000
_cell.length_c   1.000
_cell.angle_alpha   90.00
_cell.angle_beta   90.00
_cell.angle_gamma   90.00
#
_symmetry.space_group_name_H-M   'P 1'
#
loop_
_entity.id
_entity.type
_entity.pdbx_description
1 polymer ?
#
loop_
_entity_poly.entity_id
_entity_poly.type
_entity_poly.pdbx_seq_one_letter_code
_entity_poly.pdbx_strand_id
1 'polypeptide(L)'
;MKHWTTYPLITHPYNPEFVSGEGLARFARAAEAAGFDGLALTDHPVPSDKWLNAGGHDALDPFAALTYVAAVTERIRLIPNIVVLPYRNPFIVAKSAATIDVLSGGRFTLSVATGYLRSEYRALGVDFEHRNELFDEALEAMRGVWTTDQFSFEGSGYTAASVSVNPKPGHVPIWIGGNSALTRRRVAQHGDGWNPFPAPAWLAKTSRTIPLEGLDELAPMVEHLRRHTADAGRDPAAIDITFTTGEPGPADDAFSATAHLEALERMAAIGVTWNSVGMPGDSLEHSLDCLERYGREVIAPSP
;
A
#
# COMPACT_ATOMS: atom_id res chain seq x y z
N MET A 1 -4.92 -2.13 17.30
CA MET A 1 -4.64 -1.59 15.95
C MET A 1 -3.41 -2.27 15.41
N LYS A 2 -3.33 -2.51 14.08
CA LYS A 2 -2.12 -3.03 13.42
C LYS A 2 -1.24 -1.87 12.96
N HIS A 3 0.07 -2.12 12.83
CA HIS A 3 1.05 -1.12 12.44
C HIS A 3 1.85 -1.56 11.23
N TRP A 4 2.01 -0.68 10.26
CA TRP A 4 2.90 -0.93 9.13
C TRP A 4 3.82 0.26 8.87
N THR A 5 4.99 -0.01 8.29
CA THR A 5 5.95 1.01 7.91
C THR A 5 6.32 0.90 6.45
N THR A 6 6.69 2.01 5.83
CA THR A 6 7.24 2.02 4.47
C THR A 6 8.75 1.94 4.54
N TYR A 7 9.35 1.09 3.69
CA TYR A 7 10.80 1.09 3.49
C TYR A 7 11.27 2.49 3.06
N PRO A 8 12.27 3.08 3.74
CA PRO A 8 12.53 4.52 3.64
C PRO A 8 13.34 4.92 2.39
N LEU A 9 13.12 4.27 1.26
CA LEU A 9 13.58 4.71 -0.06
C LEU A 9 12.56 5.72 -0.61
N ILE A 10 12.57 6.93 -0.01
CA ILE A 10 11.56 7.98 -0.20
C ILE A 10 12.15 9.33 -0.60
N THR A 11 13.39 9.34 -1.05
CA THR A 11 14.12 10.54 -1.50
C THR A 11 14.77 10.33 -2.86
N HIS A 12 15.12 11.42 -3.52
CA HIS A 12 15.97 11.45 -4.70
C HIS A 12 17.04 12.53 -4.57
N PRO A 13 18.34 12.24 -4.81
CA PRO A 13 18.89 10.89 -5.08
C PRO A 13 18.72 9.97 -3.86
N TYR A 14 18.59 8.67 -4.13
CA TYR A 14 18.47 7.68 -3.06
C TYR A 14 19.72 7.57 -2.18
N ASN A 15 19.53 7.19 -0.93
CA ASN A 15 20.64 6.77 -0.08
C ASN A 15 21.06 5.33 -0.46
N PRO A 16 22.36 5.10 -0.82
CA PRO A 16 22.85 3.79 -1.24
C PRO A 16 22.66 2.66 -0.23
N GLU A 17 22.55 2.95 1.08
CA GLU A 17 22.31 1.96 2.11
C GLU A 17 20.98 1.22 1.91
N PHE A 18 19.98 1.90 1.35
CA PHE A 18 18.65 1.34 1.09
C PHE A 18 18.50 0.64 -0.28
N VAL A 19 19.50 0.68 -1.15
CA VAL A 19 19.48 -0.05 -2.45
C VAL A 19 20.40 -1.26 -2.43
N SER A 20 20.42 -1.98 -1.31
CA SER A 20 21.17 -3.22 -1.14
C SER A 20 20.29 -4.31 -0.54
N GLY A 21 20.58 -5.57 -0.88
CA GLY A 21 19.87 -6.72 -0.27
C GLY A 21 20.12 -6.79 1.26
N GLU A 22 21.31 -6.41 1.73
CA GLU A 22 21.61 -6.37 3.15
C GLU A 22 20.79 -5.31 3.87
N GLY A 23 20.73 -4.07 3.34
CA GLY A 23 19.94 -2.98 3.92
C GLY A 23 18.46 -3.33 4.01
N LEU A 24 17.89 -3.88 2.92
CA LEU A 24 16.50 -4.31 2.89
C LEU A 24 16.23 -5.45 3.90
N ALA A 25 17.12 -6.45 4.00
CA ALA A 25 16.96 -7.55 4.94
C ALA A 25 17.07 -7.10 6.40
N ARG A 26 18.03 -6.22 6.73
CA ARG A 26 18.20 -5.66 8.08
C ARG A 26 16.97 -4.86 8.50
N PHE A 27 16.49 -3.97 7.64
CA PHE A 27 15.30 -3.17 7.92
C PHE A 27 14.06 -4.06 8.11
N ALA A 28 13.83 -5.02 7.22
CA ALA A 28 12.67 -5.92 7.28
C ALA A 28 12.64 -6.75 8.57
N ARG A 29 13.79 -7.31 8.96
CA ARG A 29 13.90 -8.07 10.23
C ARG A 29 13.73 -7.18 11.45
N ALA A 30 14.27 -5.97 11.42
CA ALA A 30 14.12 -5.02 12.52
C ALA A 30 12.66 -4.57 12.68
N ALA A 31 11.96 -4.28 11.58
CA ALA A 31 10.53 -3.96 11.61
C ALA A 31 9.70 -5.13 12.20
N GLU A 32 9.98 -6.37 11.76
CA GLU A 32 9.33 -7.56 12.31
C GLU A 32 9.64 -7.76 13.80
N ALA A 33 10.89 -7.56 14.23
CA ALA A 33 11.31 -7.68 15.62
C ALA A 33 10.70 -6.59 16.51
N ALA A 34 10.55 -5.37 15.98
CA ALA A 34 9.91 -4.25 16.65
C ALA A 34 8.38 -4.39 16.77
N GLY A 35 7.79 -5.44 16.19
CA GLY A 35 6.36 -5.75 16.30
C GLY A 35 5.48 -5.11 15.23
N PHE A 36 6.04 -4.58 14.15
CA PHE A 36 5.24 -4.13 13.02
C PHE A 36 4.53 -5.30 12.34
N ASP A 37 3.26 -5.10 12.01
CA ASP A 37 2.43 -6.09 11.31
C ASP A 37 2.66 -6.10 9.80
N GLY A 38 3.16 -5.01 9.23
CA GLY A 38 3.38 -4.87 7.80
C GLY A 38 4.60 -4.04 7.41
N LEU A 39 5.23 -4.41 6.30
CA LEU A 39 6.27 -3.65 5.60
C LEU A 39 5.81 -3.33 4.19
N ALA A 40 5.91 -2.05 3.83
CA ALA A 40 5.49 -1.56 2.53
C ALA A 40 6.64 -1.03 1.68
N LEU A 41 6.51 -1.16 0.35
CA LEU A 41 7.39 -0.56 -0.64
C LEU A 41 6.57 0.17 -1.71
N THR A 42 7.09 1.30 -2.19
CA THR A 42 6.45 2.12 -3.24
C THR A 42 6.65 1.54 -4.64
N ASP A 43 5.89 2.04 -5.62
CA ASP A 43 5.93 1.59 -7.02
C ASP A 43 6.09 2.79 -7.98
N HIS A 44 7.32 3.05 -8.39
CA HIS A 44 7.67 4.03 -9.43
C HIS A 44 8.65 3.41 -10.41
N PRO A 45 8.17 2.68 -11.46
CA PRO A 45 9.04 1.91 -12.34
C PRO A 45 9.91 2.77 -13.27
N VAL A 46 9.41 3.94 -13.71
CA VAL A 46 10.11 4.84 -14.64
C VAL A 46 9.73 6.31 -14.40
N PRO A 47 10.00 6.84 -13.19
CA PRO A 47 9.68 8.23 -12.88
C PRO A 47 10.51 9.19 -13.74
N SER A 48 9.92 10.34 -14.09
CA SER A 48 10.68 11.34 -14.85
C SER A 48 11.61 12.14 -13.95
N ASP A 49 12.78 12.57 -14.49
CA ASP A 49 13.72 13.44 -13.78
C ASP A 49 13.05 14.70 -13.24
N LYS A 50 12.08 15.25 -13.99
CA LYS A 50 11.29 16.40 -13.53
C LYS A 50 10.56 16.12 -12.23
N TRP A 51 9.96 14.94 -12.10
CA TRP A 51 9.23 14.56 -10.89
C TRP A 51 10.19 14.23 -9.76
N LEU A 52 11.25 13.48 -10.03
CA LEU A 52 12.30 13.17 -9.06
C LEU A 52 12.89 14.45 -8.45
N ASN A 53 13.30 15.42 -9.29
CA ASN A 53 13.86 16.70 -8.84
C ASN A 53 12.83 17.66 -8.20
N ALA A 54 11.54 17.37 -8.28
CA ALA A 54 10.47 18.14 -7.66
C ALA A 54 9.97 17.56 -6.32
N GLY A 55 10.80 16.74 -5.65
CA GLY A 55 10.45 16.08 -4.39
C GLY A 55 9.86 14.68 -4.58
N GLY A 56 10.06 14.06 -5.75
CA GLY A 56 9.81 12.65 -5.97
C GLY A 56 10.88 11.77 -5.31
N HIS A 57 10.77 10.47 -5.51
CA HIS A 57 11.68 9.51 -4.89
C HIS A 57 11.95 8.32 -5.80
N ASP A 58 13.07 7.66 -5.57
CA ASP A 58 13.39 6.38 -6.20
C ASP A 58 12.61 5.23 -5.56
N ALA A 59 12.48 4.12 -6.27
CA ALA A 59 11.81 2.93 -5.76
C ALA A 59 12.46 1.66 -6.31
N LEU A 60 12.44 0.59 -5.52
CA LEU A 60 12.67 -0.77 -6.02
C LEU A 60 11.37 -1.30 -6.63
N ASP A 61 11.46 -2.25 -7.59
CA ASP A 61 10.25 -2.96 -8.01
C ASP A 61 9.64 -3.69 -6.80
N PRO A 62 8.38 -3.38 -6.42
CA PRO A 62 7.81 -3.88 -5.19
C PRO A 62 7.59 -5.40 -5.19
N PHE A 63 7.33 -6.03 -6.33
CA PHE A 63 7.15 -7.48 -6.38
C PHE A 63 8.48 -8.21 -6.17
N ALA A 64 9.56 -7.75 -6.82
CA ALA A 64 10.89 -8.31 -6.63
C ALA A 64 11.40 -8.11 -5.20
N ALA A 65 11.31 -6.89 -4.67
CA ALA A 65 11.79 -6.56 -3.35
C ALA A 65 10.99 -7.26 -2.24
N LEU A 66 9.66 -7.30 -2.33
CA LEU A 66 8.81 -7.99 -1.34
C LEU A 66 8.98 -9.51 -1.39
N THR A 67 9.30 -10.09 -2.56
CA THR A 67 9.69 -11.52 -2.63
C THR A 67 10.97 -11.77 -1.84
N TYR A 68 11.94 -10.88 -1.94
CA TYR A 68 13.17 -10.96 -1.15
C TYR A 68 12.88 -10.80 0.35
N VAL A 69 12.03 -9.84 0.73
CA VAL A 69 11.59 -9.67 2.14
C VAL A 69 10.88 -10.93 2.64
N ALA A 70 10.05 -11.59 1.82
CA ALA A 70 9.39 -12.84 2.18
C ALA A 70 10.38 -13.93 2.62
N ALA A 71 11.54 -14.00 1.96
CA ALA A 71 12.57 -15.00 2.23
C ALA A 71 13.39 -14.71 3.50
N VAL A 72 13.37 -13.50 4.03
CA VAL A 72 14.21 -13.08 5.18
C VAL A 72 13.40 -12.75 6.43
N THR A 73 12.07 -12.89 6.37
CA THR A 73 11.11 -12.63 7.47
C THR A 73 10.11 -13.76 7.60
N GLU A 74 9.41 -13.86 8.73
CA GLU A 74 8.51 -14.98 9.04
C GLU A 74 7.04 -14.58 9.23
N ARG A 75 6.75 -13.36 9.72
CA ARG A 75 5.42 -12.93 10.17
C ARG A 75 4.90 -11.68 9.50
N ILE A 76 5.79 -10.72 9.22
CA ILE A 76 5.42 -9.39 8.72
C ILE A 76 4.70 -9.49 7.38
N ARG A 77 3.59 -8.77 7.22
CA ARG A 77 2.86 -8.69 5.95
C ARG A 77 3.64 -7.88 4.92
N LEU A 78 3.52 -8.28 3.68
CA LEU A 78 4.23 -7.73 2.53
C LEU A 78 3.26 -6.89 1.72
N ILE A 79 3.47 -5.57 1.68
CA ILE A 79 2.48 -4.64 1.14
C ILE A 79 3.14 -3.74 0.08
N PRO A 80 2.88 -3.89 -1.22
CA PRO A 80 3.22 -2.84 -2.16
C PRO A 80 2.35 -1.60 -1.87
N ASN A 81 2.94 -0.42 -1.72
CA ASN A 81 2.20 0.79 -1.36
C ASN A 81 2.56 1.97 -2.27
N ILE A 82 1.99 2.02 -3.44
CA ILE A 82 0.85 1.30 -4.01
C ILE A 82 1.21 0.86 -5.42
N VAL A 83 0.89 -0.35 -5.84
CA VAL A 83 1.01 -0.76 -7.25
C VAL A 83 0.07 0.08 -8.10
N VAL A 84 0.61 0.75 -9.11
CA VAL A 84 -0.20 1.39 -10.14
C VAL A 84 -0.69 0.31 -11.10
N LEU A 85 -1.89 -0.21 -10.84
CA LEU A 85 -2.38 -1.41 -11.51
C LEU A 85 -2.43 -1.30 -13.04
N PRO A 86 -2.87 -0.15 -13.64
CA PRO A 86 -2.89 -0.01 -15.09
C PRO A 86 -1.51 0.01 -15.78
N TYR A 87 -0.41 0.13 -15.04
CA TYR A 87 0.94 0.05 -15.65
C TYR A 87 1.29 -1.35 -16.15
N ARG A 88 0.60 -2.38 -15.64
CA ARG A 88 0.94 -3.79 -15.86
C ARG A 88 -0.25 -4.58 -16.40
N ASN A 89 0.06 -5.60 -17.17
CA ASN A 89 -0.96 -6.57 -17.54
C ASN A 89 -1.47 -7.30 -16.28
N PRO A 90 -2.81 -7.35 -16.03
CA PRO A 90 -3.38 -7.89 -14.80
C PRO A 90 -3.07 -9.38 -14.57
N PHE A 91 -2.89 -10.17 -15.63
CA PHE A 91 -2.52 -11.58 -15.49
C PHE A 91 -1.09 -11.77 -14.98
N ILE A 92 -0.18 -10.86 -15.34
CA ILE A 92 1.19 -10.82 -14.78
C ILE A 92 1.14 -10.39 -13.31
N VAL A 93 0.36 -9.37 -12.97
CA VAL A 93 0.17 -8.95 -11.57
C VAL A 93 -0.45 -10.07 -10.75
N ALA A 94 -1.49 -10.73 -11.27
CA ALA A 94 -2.13 -11.88 -10.62
C ALA A 94 -1.15 -13.02 -10.37
N LYS A 95 -0.28 -13.31 -11.34
CA LYS A 95 0.77 -14.34 -11.21
C LYS A 95 1.80 -13.98 -10.16
N SER A 96 2.30 -12.75 -10.17
CA SER A 96 3.28 -12.27 -9.19
C SER A 96 2.71 -12.29 -7.78
N ALA A 97 1.51 -11.76 -7.59
CA ALA A 97 0.82 -11.73 -6.30
C ALA A 97 0.58 -13.14 -5.75
N ALA A 98 0.07 -14.07 -6.57
CA ALA A 98 -0.13 -15.47 -6.18
C ALA A 98 1.19 -16.16 -5.82
N THR A 99 2.28 -15.85 -6.54
CA THR A 99 3.61 -16.40 -6.26
C THR A 99 4.12 -15.93 -4.90
N ILE A 100 4.05 -14.62 -4.62
CA ILE A 100 4.49 -14.07 -3.33
C ILE A 100 3.62 -14.59 -2.19
N ASP A 101 2.31 -14.68 -2.39
CA ASP A 101 1.38 -15.20 -1.39
C ASP A 101 1.76 -16.64 -0.97
N VAL A 102 1.95 -17.52 -1.94
CA VAL A 102 2.35 -18.92 -1.69
C VAL A 102 3.73 -19.00 -1.04
N LEU A 103 4.73 -18.28 -1.55
CA LEU A 103 6.10 -18.33 -1.01
C LEU A 103 6.21 -17.72 0.38
N SER A 104 5.35 -16.77 0.72
CA SER A 104 5.31 -16.12 2.03
C SER A 104 4.37 -16.81 3.04
N GLY A 105 3.63 -17.85 2.63
CA GLY A 105 2.66 -18.51 3.50
C GLY A 105 1.43 -17.64 3.80
N GLY A 106 0.94 -16.87 2.81
CA GLY A 106 -0.28 -16.05 2.92
C GLY A 106 -0.07 -14.66 3.53
N ARG A 107 1.17 -14.15 3.54
CA ARG A 107 1.50 -12.83 4.11
C ARG A 107 1.37 -11.66 3.12
N PHE A 108 0.99 -11.89 1.88
CA PHE A 108 0.91 -10.84 0.88
C PHE A 108 -0.44 -10.10 0.94
N THR A 109 -0.41 -8.78 0.85
CA THR A 109 -1.58 -7.91 0.66
C THR A 109 -1.31 -7.02 -0.54
N LEU A 110 -2.12 -7.10 -1.58
CA LEU A 110 -1.95 -6.32 -2.79
C LEU A 110 -2.65 -4.95 -2.67
N SER A 111 -1.87 -3.90 -2.39
CA SER A 111 -2.41 -2.54 -2.39
C SER A 111 -2.23 -1.90 -3.78
N VAL A 112 -3.32 -1.40 -4.37
CA VAL A 112 -3.41 -0.95 -5.76
C VAL A 112 -4.08 0.41 -5.90
N ALA A 113 -3.67 1.19 -6.92
CA ALA A 113 -4.32 2.44 -7.29
C ALA A 113 -4.25 2.69 -8.80
N THR A 114 -4.94 3.74 -9.27
CA THR A 114 -4.91 4.15 -10.67
C THR A 114 -3.67 4.98 -11.05
N GLY A 115 -2.87 5.43 -10.08
CA GLY A 115 -1.72 6.29 -10.35
C GLY A 115 -2.08 7.69 -10.88
N TYR A 116 -1.09 8.57 -10.94
CA TYR A 116 -1.27 9.98 -11.32
C TYR A 116 -0.16 10.53 -12.25
N LEU A 117 0.96 9.81 -12.42
CA LEU A 117 2.11 10.29 -13.19
C LEU A 117 1.96 9.98 -14.69
N ARG A 118 1.52 10.99 -15.46
CA ARG A 118 1.39 10.87 -16.92
C ARG A 118 2.69 10.49 -17.63
N SER A 119 3.85 10.85 -17.06
CA SER A 119 5.15 10.51 -17.62
C SER A 119 5.41 9.01 -17.59
N GLU A 120 5.08 8.33 -16.49
CA GLU A 120 5.21 6.88 -16.37
C GLU A 120 4.21 6.16 -17.29
N TYR A 121 2.96 6.58 -17.34
CA TYR A 121 1.97 6.06 -18.29
C TYR A 121 2.48 6.10 -19.74
N ARG A 122 3.05 7.24 -20.14
CA ARG A 122 3.63 7.39 -21.49
C ARG A 122 4.82 6.46 -21.72
N ALA A 123 5.74 6.38 -20.75
CA ALA A 123 6.93 5.54 -20.86
C ALA A 123 6.58 4.05 -20.95
N LEU A 124 5.52 3.64 -20.26
CA LEU A 124 5.03 2.26 -20.24
C LEU A 124 4.04 1.95 -21.39
N GLY A 125 3.74 2.93 -22.24
CA GLY A 125 2.87 2.74 -23.40
C GLY A 125 1.37 2.57 -23.06
N VAL A 126 0.95 3.04 -21.90
CA VAL A 126 -0.43 2.94 -21.41
C VAL A 126 -1.15 4.27 -21.54
N ASP A 127 -2.40 4.25 -21.98
CA ASP A 127 -3.21 5.47 -22.07
C ASP A 127 -3.70 5.92 -20.69
N PHE A 128 -3.24 7.09 -20.28
CA PHE A 128 -3.60 7.70 -19.01
C PHE A 128 -5.10 8.02 -18.90
N GLU A 129 -5.77 8.37 -19.99
CA GLU A 129 -7.19 8.75 -19.94
C GLU A 129 -8.09 7.54 -19.65
N HIS A 130 -7.71 6.34 -20.10
CA HIS A 130 -8.41 5.09 -19.84
C HIS A 130 -8.02 4.39 -18.53
N ARG A 131 -7.18 5.02 -17.67
CA ARG A 131 -6.65 4.38 -16.45
C ARG A 131 -7.72 3.85 -15.49
N ASN A 132 -8.89 4.50 -15.43
CA ASN A 132 -9.96 4.07 -14.54
C ASN A 132 -10.65 2.79 -15.06
N GLU A 133 -10.90 2.71 -16.36
CA GLU A 133 -11.49 1.55 -17.03
C GLU A 133 -10.52 0.36 -16.95
N LEU A 134 -9.24 0.60 -17.29
CA LEU A 134 -8.18 -0.42 -17.17
C LEU A 134 -8.02 -0.93 -15.73
N PHE A 135 -8.18 -0.06 -14.73
CA PHE A 135 -8.12 -0.46 -13.34
C PHE A 135 -9.28 -1.37 -12.94
N ASP A 136 -10.51 -1.02 -13.34
CA ASP A 136 -11.69 -1.81 -13.02
C ASP A 136 -11.66 -3.19 -13.70
N GLU A 137 -11.31 -3.24 -14.99
CA GLU A 137 -11.10 -4.49 -15.73
C GLU A 137 -9.98 -5.36 -15.12
N ALA A 138 -8.89 -4.73 -14.69
CA ALA A 138 -7.77 -5.45 -14.07
C ALA A 138 -8.16 -6.10 -12.74
N LEU A 139 -8.97 -5.44 -11.90
CA LEU A 139 -9.49 -6.03 -10.67
C LEU A 139 -10.33 -7.25 -10.95
N GLU A 140 -11.25 -7.17 -11.92
CA GLU A 140 -12.11 -8.27 -12.32
C GLU A 140 -11.30 -9.44 -12.89
N ALA A 141 -10.38 -9.17 -13.81
CA ALA A 141 -9.53 -10.18 -14.44
C ALA A 141 -8.66 -10.91 -13.41
N MET A 142 -8.06 -10.20 -12.45
CA MET A 142 -7.25 -10.81 -11.39
C MET A 142 -8.09 -11.71 -10.48
N ARG A 143 -9.22 -11.24 -9.98
CA ARG A 143 -10.10 -12.06 -9.14
C ARG A 143 -10.62 -13.28 -9.90
N GLY A 144 -11.03 -13.11 -11.15
CA GLY A 144 -11.51 -14.20 -12.01
C GLY A 144 -10.44 -15.29 -12.19
N VAL A 145 -9.22 -14.93 -12.55
CA VAL A 145 -8.16 -15.90 -12.81
C VAL A 145 -7.62 -16.59 -11.54
N TRP A 146 -7.80 -15.99 -10.36
CA TRP A 146 -7.45 -16.64 -9.09
C TRP A 146 -8.47 -17.68 -8.65
N THR A 147 -9.76 -17.46 -8.97
CA THR A 147 -10.86 -18.30 -8.49
C THR A 147 -11.35 -19.32 -9.50
N THR A 148 -11.06 -19.14 -10.78
CA THR A 148 -11.58 -19.96 -11.87
C THR A 148 -10.46 -20.56 -12.70
N ASP A 149 -10.55 -21.84 -13.04
CA ASP A 149 -9.70 -22.48 -14.05
C ASP A 149 -10.31 -22.30 -15.44
N GLN A 150 -9.45 -22.26 -16.45
CA GLN A 150 -9.86 -22.00 -17.84
C GLN A 150 -10.66 -20.68 -17.95
N PHE A 151 -10.23 -19.68 -17.18
CA PHE A 151 -10.86 -18.36 -17.14
C PHE A 151 -10.80 -17.68 -18.51
N SER A 152 -11.91 -17.13 -18.94
CA SER A 152 -12.01 -16.27 -20.12
C SER A 152 -12.51 -14.90 -19.72
N PHE A 153 -11.94 -13.88 -20.33
CA PHE A 153 -12.28 -12.48 -20.05
C PHE A 153 -12.23 -11.69 -21.37
N GLU A 154 -13.17 -10.81 -21.57
CA GLU A 154 -13.23 -9.92 -22.72
C GLU A 154 -13.58 -8.52 -22.24
N GLY A 155 -12.57 -7.65 -22.13
CA GLY A 155 -12.67 -6.25 -21.80
C GLY A 155 -12.15 -5.37 -22.92
N SER A 156 -12.17 -4.07 -22.74
CA SER A 156 -11.67 -3.10 -23.71
C SER A 156 -10.13 -3.01 -23.72
N GLY A 157 -9.51 -3.25 -22.56
CA GLY A 157 -8.06 -3.19 -22.39
C GLY A 157 -7.39 -4.57 -22.30
N TYR A 158 -8.10 -5.58 -21.84
CA TYR A 158 -7.54 -6.92 -21.60
C TYR A 158 -8.46 -8.01 -22.13
N THR A 159 -7.88 -9.02 -22.73
CA THR A 159 -8.61 -10.21 -23.19
C THR A 159 -7.86 -11.47 -22.79
N ALA A 160 -8.59 -12.54 -22.49
CA ALA A 160 -8.03 -13.86 -22.23
C ALA A 160 -9.02 -14.96 -22.66
N ALA A 161 -8.50 -16.04 -23.19
CA ALA A 161 -9.30 -17.18 -23.63
C ALA A 161 -8.77 -18.46 -22.96
N SER A 162 -9.57 -19.04 -22.05
CA SER A 162 -9.26 -20.31 -21.38
C SER A 162 -7.87 -20.35 -20.71
N VAL A 163 -7.54 -19.31 -19.93
CA VAL A 163 -6.25 -19.22 -19.21
C VAL A 163 -6.37 -19.67 -17.76
N SER A 164 -5.28 -20.15 -17.18
CA SER A 164 -5.17 -20.48 -15.76
C SER A 164 -3.90 -19.89 -15.18
N VAL A 165 -4.00 -19.25 -14.01
CA VAL A 165 -2.86 -18.82 -13.21
C VAL A 165 -2.68 -19.80 -12.05
N ASN A 166 -1.55 -20.49 -12.03
CA ASN A 166 -1.16 -21.45 -10.99
C ASN A 166 0.25 -21.15 -10.46
N PRO A 167 0.52 -21.35 -9.15
CA PRO A 167 -0.43 -21.83 -8.14
C PRO A 167 -1.55 -20.82 -7.91
N LYS A 168 -2.71 -21.30 -7.46
CA LYS A 168 -3.76 -20.40 -6.96
C LYS A 168 -3.31 -19.85 -5.61
N PRO A 169 -3.51 -18.55 -5.33
CA PRO A 169 -3.28 -18.03 -3.99
C PRO A 169 -4.33 -18.56 -3.01
N GLY A 170 -4.02 -18.52 -1.72
CA GLY A 170 -5.01 -18.81 -0.68
C GLY A 170 -6.09 -17.73 -0.64
N HIS A 171 -5.73 -16.58 -0.15
CA HIS A 171 -6.52 -15.35 -0.20
C HIS A 171 -5.56 -14.15 -0.20
N VAL A 172 -5.49 -13.44 -1.31
CA VAL A 172 -4.74 -12.18 -1.41
C VAL A 172 -5.69 -11.02 -1.16
N PRO A 173 -5.63 -10.36 0.02
CA PRO A 173 -6.41 -9.15 0.24
C PRO A 173 -6.02 -8.07 -0.75
N ILE A 174 -7.02 -7.39 -1.34
CA ILE A 174 -6.81 -6.23 -2.22
C ILE A 174 -7.18 -4.96 -1.46
N TRP A 175 -6.19 -4.11 -1.20
CA TRP A 175 -6.43 -2.76 -0.71
C TRP A 175 -6.46 -1.77 -1.87
N ILE A 176 -7.41 -0.86 -1.88
CA ILE A 176 -7.53 0.14 -2.96
C ILE A 176 -7.24 1.53 -2.41
N GLY A 177 -6.26 2.19 -3.02
CA GLY A 177 -5.76 3.49 -2.60
C GLY A 177 -6.42 4.67 -3.29
N GLY A 178 -6.46 5.78 -2.55
CA GLY A 178 -6.95 7.07 -3.00
C GLY A 178 -8.15 7.60 -2.21
N ASN A 179 -8.35 8.93 -2.26
CA ASN A 179 -9.31 9.63 -1.40
C ASN A 179 -10.67 9.88 -2.06
N SER A 180 -10.86 9.51 -3.33
CA SER A 180 -12.07 9.84 -4.09
C SER A 180 -13.29 8.99 -3.69
N ALA A 181 -14.50 9.51 -3.97
CA ALA A 181 -15.72 8.72 -3.81
C ALA A 181 -15.75 7.50 -4.73
N LEU A 182 -15.14 7.59 -5.92
CA LEU A 182 -15.01 6.46 -6.84
C LEU A 182 -14.14 5.35 -6.21
N THR A 183 -13.02 5.71 -5.58
CA THR A 183 -12.18 4.75 -4.85
C THR A 183 -12.97 4.03 -3.77
N ARG A 184 -13.72 4.75 -2.94
CA ARG A 184 -14.54 4.13 -1.88
C ARG A 184 -15.62 3.20 -2.42
N ARG A 185 -16.24 3.53 -3.58
CA ARG A 185 -17.16 2.59 -4.24
C ARG A 185 -16.46 1.32 -4.73
N ARG A 186 -15.26 1.45 -5.30
CA ARG A 186 -14.43 0.29 -5.70
C ARG A 186 -14.07 -0.60 -4.51
N VAL A 187 -13.68 0.01 -3.39
CA VAL A 187 -13.44 -0.74 -2.14
C VAL A 187 -14.70 -1.48 -1.70
N ALA A 188 -15.83 -0.79 -1.68
CA ALA A 188 -17.12 -1.38 -1.28
C ALA A 188 -17.50 -2.59 -2.13
N GLN A 189 -17.20 -2.58 -3.41
CA GLN A 189 -17.55 -3.64 -4.37
C GLN A 189 -16.48 -4.74 -4.44
N HIS A 190 -15.20 -4.38 -4.44
CA HIS A 190 -14.10 -5.27 -4.83
C HIS A 190 -12.95 -5.30 -3.83
N GLY A 191 -12.80 -4.33 -2.92
CA GLY A 191 -11.65 -4.24 -2.03
C GLY A 191 -11.84 -5.00 -0.72
N ASP A 192 -10.74 -5.41 -0.11
CA ASP A 192 -10.66 -5.95 1.24
C ASP A 192 -10.10 -4.89 2.21
N GLY A 193 -9.62 -3.75 1.68
CA GLY A 193 -9.20 -2.60 2.45
C GLY A 193 -9.21 -1.31 1.64
N TRP A 194 -9.29 -0.20 2.36
CA TRP A 194 -9.15 1.15 1.86
C TRP A 194 -7.86 1.78 2.36
N ASN A 195 -7.06 2.29 1.44
CA ASN A 195 -5.78 2.92 1.71
C ASN A 195 -5.81 4.39 1.26
N PRO A 196 -6.51 5.29 2.00
CA PRO A 196 -6.41 6.73 1.79
C PRO A 196 -5.03 7.23 2.24
N PHE A 197 -4.62 8.37 1.74
CA PHE A 197 -3.38 8.97 2.20
C PHE A 197 -3.57 10.45 2.57
N PRO A 198 -2.85 10.95 3.57
CA PRO A 198 -2.84 12.36 3.90
C PRO A 198 -2.40 13.18 2.69
N ALA A 199 -3.24 14.12 2.27
CA ALA A 199 -3.02 14.94 1.08
C ALA A 199 -3.41 16.39 1.37
N PRO A 200 -2.51 17.22 1.91
CA PRO A 200 -2.73 18.65 1.97
C PRO A 200 -3.06 19.21 0.60
N ALA A 201 -3.74 20.34 0.53
CA ALA A 201 -4.30 20.90 -0.71
C ALA A 201 -3.28 20.99 -1.86
N TRP A 202 -2.01 21.32 -1.56
CA TRP A 202 -0.94 21.39 -2.56
C TRP A 202 -0.58 20.01 -3.13
N LEU A 203 -0.52 18.98 -2.28
CA LEU A 203 -0.22 17.59 -2.67
C LEU A 203 -1.41 16.97 -3.39
N ALA A 204 -2.62 17.24 -2.92
CA ALA A 204 -3.85 16.75 -3.53
C ALA A 204 -4.00 17.22 -4.99
N LYS A 205 -3.60 18.47 -5.28
CA LYS A 205 -3.56 19.01 -6.64
C LYS A 205 -2.56 18.27 -7.53
N THR A 206 -1.38 17.98 -7.02
CA THR A 206 -0.32 17.25 -7.76
C THR A 206 -0.71 15.78 -7.98
N SER A 207 -1.22 15.14 -6.95
CA SER A 207 -1.62 13.72 -6.97
C SER A 207 -3.01 13.49 -7.58
N ARG A 208 -3.72 14.56 -7.97
CA ARG A 208 -5.06 14.52 -8.57
C ARG A 208 -6.08 13.79 -7.70
N THR A 209 -6.02 14.01 -6.40
CA THR A 209 -6.90 13.43 -5.40
C THR A 209 -7.68 14.49 -4.63
N ILE A 210 -8.56 14.07 -3.74
CA ILE A 210 -9.28 14.96 -2.83
C ILE A 210 -8.36 15.26 -1.64
N PRO A 211 -8.29 16.50 -1.16
CA PRO A 211 -7.59 16.83 0.08
C PRO A 211 -8.10 15.99 1.25
N LEU A 212 -7.19 15.59 2.11
CA LEU A 212 -7.45 14.82 3.33
C LEU A 212 -6.30 15.10 4.30
N GLU A 213 -6.53 15.92 5.30
CA GLU A 213 -5.46 16.38 6.20
C GLU A 213 -5.52 15.69 7.56
N GLY A 214 -6.71 15.23 7.99
CA GLY A 214 -6.85 14.65 9.33
C GLY A 214 -8.09 13.78 9.53
N LEU A 215 -8.32 13.43 10.78
CA LEU A 215 -9.40 12.51 11.16
C LEU A 215 -10.80 13.13 10.98
N ASP A 216 -10.92 14.45 11.06
CA ASP A 216 -12.21 15.13 10.89
C ASP A 216 -12.73 15.00 9.45
N GLU A 217 -11.83 15.04 8.45
CA GLU A 217 -12.21 14.78 7.05
C GLU A 217 -12.33 13.28 6.77
N LEU A 218 -11.52 12.44 7.45
CA LEU A 218 -11.54 11.00 7.26
C LEU A 218 -12.83 10.36 7.76
N ALA A 219 -13.35 10.77 8.92
CA ALA A 219 -14.50 10.17 9.56
C ALA A 219 -15.76 10.10 8.66
N PRO A 220 -16.22 11.19 8.00
CA PRO A 220 -17.34 11.11 7.07
C PRO A 220 -17.04 10.26 5.83
N MET A 221 -15.77 10.13 5.42
CA MET A 221 -15.38 9.26 4.31
C MET A 221 -15.46 7.78 4.71
N VAL A 222 -15.13 7.44 5.95
CA VAL A 222 -15.30 6.08 6.49
C VAL A 222 -16.78 5.70 6.57
N GLU A 223 -17.63 6.60 7.05
CA GLU A 223 -19.08 6.36 7.07
C GLU A 223 -19.66 6.17 5.67
N HIS A 224 -19.20 6.97 4.70
CA HIS A 224 -19.58 6.80 3.30
C HIS A 224 -19.17 5.42 2.76
N LEU A 225 -17.93 4.98 3.05
CA LEU A 225 -17.46 3.64 2.66
C LEU A 225 -18.31 2.55 3.29
N ARG A 226 -18.58 2.62 4.60
CA ARG A 226 -19.37 1.63 5.33
C ARG A 226 -20.78 1.48 4.76
N ARG A 227 -21.45 2.58 4.44
CA ARG A 227 -22.78 2.55 3.80
C ARG A 227 -22.71 1.84 2.47
N HIS A 228 -21.79 2.22 1.58
CA HIS A 228 -21.67 1.57 0.26
C HIS A 228 -21.29 0.09 0.36
N THR A 229 -20.51 -0.29 1.36
CA THR A 229 -20.16 -1.70 1.60
C THR A 229 -21.39 -2.50 2.02
N ALA A 230 -22.20 -1.95 2.91
CA ALA A 230 -23.47 -2.56 3.31
C ALA A 230 -24.47 -2.64 2.15
N ASP A 231 -24.59 -1.57 1.36
CA ASP A 231 -25.45 -1.53 0.15
C ASP A 231 -25.01 -2.58 -0.90
N ALA A 232 -23.73 -2.91 -0.95
CA ALA A 232 -23.16 -3.97 -1.79
C ALA A 232 -23.36 -5.39 -1.19
N GLY A 233 -24.03 -5.51 -0.05
CA GLY A 233 -24.29 -6.79 0.63
C GLY A 233 -23.05 -7.39 1.32
N ARG A 234 -22.01 -6.57 1.58
CA ARG A 234 -20.79 -6.99 2.25
C ARG A 234 -20.71 -6.46 3.67
N ASP A 235 -19.95 -7.14 4.53
CA ASP A 235 -19.73 -6.69 5.90
C ASP A 235 -18.76 -5.48 5.95
N PRO A 236 -19.22 -4.30 6.39
CA PRO A 236 -18.36 -3.14 6.53
C PRO A 236 -17.23 -3.31 7.55
N ALA A 237 -17.39 -4.20 8.53
CA ALA A 237 -16.38 -4.47 9.55
C ALA A 237 -15.22 -5.33 9.02
N ALA A 238 -15.42 -6.03 7.89
CA ALA A 238 -14.38 -6.83 7.24
C ALA A 238 -13.42 -5.98 6.38
N ILE A 239 -13.68 -4.68 6.20
CA ILE A 239 -12.84 -3.79 5.40
C ILE A 239 -11.74 -3.20 6.28
N ASP A 240 -10.48 -3.52 5.98
CA ASP A 240 -9.35 -2.81 6.59
C ASP A 240 -9.32 -1.33 6.15
N ILE A 241 -8.98 -0.43 7.06
CA ILE A 241 -8.79 0.99 6.76
C ILE A 241 -7.44 1.42 7.31
N THR A 242 -6.58 1.95 6.45
CA THR A 242 -5.27 2.45 6.86
C THR A 242 -5.28 3.96 6.99
N PHE A 243 -4.56 4.50 7.96
CA PHE A 243 -4.26 5.93 8.04
C PHE A 243 -3.01 6.17 8.89
N THR A 244 -2.68 7.43 9.16
CA THR A 244 -1.59 7.81 10.05
C THR A 244 -2.11 8.63 11.24
N THR A 245 -1.40 8.59 12.35
CA THR A 245 -1.73 9.40 13.53
C THR A 245 -1.67 10.90 13.25
N GLY A 246 -0.82 11.32 12.30
CA GLY A 246 -0.51 12.73 12.07
C GLY A 246 0.46 13.33 13.10
N GLU A 247 0.83 12.58 14.13
CA GLU A 247 1.80 13.00 15.15
C GLU A 247 3.25 12.92 14.61
N PRO A 248 4.18 13.72 15.17
CA PRO A 248 5.60 13.64 14.84
C PRO A 248 6.15 12.22 14.96
N GLY A 249 6.86 11.74 13.94
CA GLY A 249 7.39 10.37 13.90
C GLY A 249 8.55 10.11 14.85
N PRO A 250 9.01 8.84 14.98
CA PRO A 250 10.03 8.47 15.97
C PRO A 250 11.42 9.09 15.73
N ALA A 251 11.67 9.69 14.57
CA ALA A 251 12.88 10.45 14.27
C ALA A 251 12.81 11.91 14.71
N ASP A 252 11.64 12.43 15.05
CA ASP A 252 11.45 13.82 15.41
C ASP A 252 11.72 14.04 16.90
N ASP A 253 12.32 15.19 17.25
CA ASP A 253 12.53 15.59 18.65
C ASP A 253 11.22 15.80 19.41
N ALA A 254 10.13 16.13 18.71
CA ALA A 254 8.80 16.30 19.25
C ALA A 254 8.01 14.98 19.38
N PHE A 255 8.60 13.83 19.09
CA PHE A 255 7.95 12.53 19.20
C PHE A 255 7.43 12.29 20.63
N SER A 256 6.16 11.92 20.72
CA SER A 256 5.50 11.60 21.99
C SER A 256 4.70 10.30 21.84
N ALA A 257 5.12 9.25 22.53
CA ALA A 257 4.41 7.97 22.55
C ALA A 257 2.97 8.14 23.08
N THR A 258 2.78 8.98 24.10
CA THR A 258 1.43 9.28 24.65
C THR A 258 0.53 9.90 23.58
N ALA A 259 1.03 10.91 22.84
CA ALA A 259 0.25 11.52 21.75
C ALA A 259 -0.11 10.52 20.65
N HIS A 260 0.82 9.62 20.30
CA HIS A 260 0.54 8.53 19.37
C HIS A 260 -0.55 7.59 19.88
N LEU A 261 -0.49 7.15 21.13
CA LEU A 261 -1.48 6.26 21.74
C LEU A 261 -2.88 6.90 21.75
N GLU A 262 -2.99 8.17 22.15
CA GLU A 262 -4.24 8.93 22.11
C GLU A 262 -4.77 9.09 20.66
N ALA A 263 -3.89 9.34 19.70
CA ALA A 263 -4.28 9.42 18.30
C ALA A 263 -4.75 8.06 17.74
N LEU A 264 -4.11 6.95 18.13
CA LEU A 264 -4.53 5.59 17.77
C LEU A 264 -5.91 5.25 18.32
N GLU A 265 -6.26 5.69 19.54
CA GLU A 265 -7.61 5.53 20.08
C GLU A 265 -8.65 6.33 19.27
N ARG A 266 -8.34 7.58 18.89
CA ARG A 266 -9.21 8.38 18.01
C ARG A 266 -9.39 7.73 16.63
N MET A 267 -8.31 7.20 16.03
CA MET A 267 -8.35 6.46 14.77
C MET A 267 -9.23 5.21 14.89
N ALA A 268 -9.06 4.42 15.94
CA ALA A 268 -9.86 3.23 16.19
C ALA A 268 -11.35 3.55 16.35
N ALA A 269 -11.68 4.65 17.03
CA ALA A 269 -13.06 5.10 17.26
C ALA A 269 -13.82 5.39 15.95
N ILE A 270 -13.14 5.88 14.92
CA ILE A 270 -13.73 6.08 13.58
C ILE A 270 -13.64 4.86 12.68
N GLY A 271 -12.92 3.80 13.10
CA GLY A 271 -12.84 2.50 12.44
C GLY A 271 -11.60 2.29 11.58
N VAL A 272 -10.54 3.06 11.77
CA VAL A 272 -9.23 2.74 11.22
C VAL A 272 -8.68 1.48 11.89
N THR A 273 -8.16 0.54 11.10
CA THR A 273 -7.64 -0.75 11.60
C THR A 273 -6.13 -0.85 11.52
N TRP A 274 -5.49 -0.05 10.66
CA TRP A 274 -4.06 -0.03 10.43
C TRP A 274 -3.47 1.39 10.54
N ASN A 275 -2.40 1.53 11.29
CA ASN A 275 -1.61 2.76 11.37
C ASN A 275 -0.36 2.68 10.52
N SER A 276 -0.15 3.69 9.68
CA SER A 276 1.05 3.88 8.88
C SER A 276 2.07 4.73 9.62
N VAL A 277 3.31 4.27 9.73
CA VAL A 277 4.40 4.96 10.41
C VAL A 277 5.58 5.15 9.46
N GLY A 278 5.99 6.39 9.25
CA GLY A 278 7.19 6.71 8.46
C GLY A 278 8.47 6.54 9.27
N MET A 279 9.53 6.04 8.59
CA MET A 279 10.87 5.99 9.14
C MET A 279 11.80 6.94 8.38
N PRO A 280 12.88 7.46 9.02
CA PRO A 280 13.83 8.35 8.35
C PRO A 280 14.63 7.60 7.27
N GLY A 281 15.01 8.30 6.20
CA GLY A 281 15.81 7.76 5.10
C GLY A 281 17.23 8.31 5.03
N ASP A 282 17.71 8.96 6.08
CA ASP A 282 19.05 9.58 6.15
C ASP A 282 20.16 8.56 6.38
N SER A 283 19.91 7.52 7.21
CA SER A 283 20.79 6.36 7.34
C SER A 283 20.01 5.11 7.76
N LEU A 284 20.57 3.93 7.46
CA LEU A 284 19.96 2.66 7.86
C LEU A 284 19.94 2.53 9.38
N GLU A 285 21.03 2.83 10.06
CA GLU A 285 21.11 2.72 11.54
C GLU A 285 20.06 3.61 12.22
N HIS A 286 19.92 4.87 11.79
CA HIS A 286 18.89 5.76 12.35
C HIS A 286 17.47 5.21 12.10
N SER A 287 17.21 4.65 10.92
CA SER A 287 15.93 3.95 10.66
C SER A 287 15.70 2.78 11.62
N LEU A 288 16.73 1.97 11.88
CA LEU A 288 16.63 0.82 12.79
C LEU A 288 16.37 1.24 14.24
N ASP A 289 17.06 2.27 14.71
CA ASP A 289 16.83 2.86 16.03
C ASP A 289 15.40 3.39 16.20
N CYS A 290 14.87 4.03 15.15
CA CYS A 290 13.49 4.52 15.12
C CYS A 290 12.46 3.38 15.13
N LEU A 291 12.69 2.29 14.41
CA LEU A 291 11.85 1.09 14.46
C LEU A 291 11.80 0.51 15.87
N GLU A 292 12.97 0.33 16.50
CA GLU A 292 13.07 -0.19 17.87
C GLU A 292 12.37 0.73 18.87
N ARG A 293 12.62 2.05 18.78
CA ARG A 293 11.98 3.05 19.63
C ARG A 293 10.46 2.98 19.53
N TYR A 294 9.91 3.01 18.31
CA TYR A 294 8.46 2.97 18.09
C TYR A 294 7.85 1.65 18.56
N GLY A 295 8.54 0.54 18.28
CA GLY A 295 8.14 -0.80 18.76
C GLY A 295 8.01 -0.86 20.27
N ARG A 296 9.03 -0.39 20.99
CA ARG A 296 9.08 -0.39 22.45
C ARG A 296 8.06 0.60 23.07
N GLU A 297 7.92 1.79 22.53
CA GLU A 297 7.17 2.88 23.17
C GLU A 297 5.69 2.95 22.78
N VAL A 298 5.32 2.44 21.59
CA VAL A 298 3.95 2.54 21.06
C VAL A 298 3.32 1.18 20.77
N ILE A 299 4.04 0.25 20.11
CA ILE A 299 3.44 -1.04 19.72
C ILE A 299 3.33 -1.99 20.91
N ALA A 300 4.39 -2.12 21.69
CA ALA A 300 4.44 -2.97 22.88
C ALA A 300 4.93 -2.16 24.08
N PRO A 301 4.17 -1.15 24.53
CA PRO A 301 4.56 -0.41 25.70
C PRO A 301 4.65 -1.37 26.90
N SER A 302 5.79 -1.38 27.58
CA SER A 302 5.92 -2.11 28.85
C SER A 302 4.92 -1.54 29.85
N PRO A 303 4.25 -2.40 30.65
CA PRO A 303 3.30 -1.95 31.65
C PRO A 303 3.95 -1.08 32.74
#